data_aa0e9c5b31838719b5f9f46220b0735d
#
_entry.id   aa0e9c5b31838719b5f9f46220b0735d
#
_cell.length_a   1.000
_cell.length_b   1.000
_cell.length_c   1.000
_cell.angle_alpha   90.00
_cell.angle_beta   90.00
_cell.angle_gamma   90.00
#
_symmetry.space_group_name_H-M   'P 1'
#
loop_
_entity.id
_entity.type
_entity.pdbx_description
1 polymer ?
#
loop_
_entity_poly.entity_id
_entity_poly.type
_entity_poly.pdbx_seq_one_letter_code
_entity_poly.pdbx_strand_id
1 'polypeptide(L)'
;MDIFDKKGIKPMLIAEMVDPFDSDDYIYELKLDGMRCIAYFNDSSVDFRNKRDFKLLPRFQELKDIYKNIKHKCILDGELAVIVNGVPVFSILQRRSILNDPFKIELASKMNPAIFVAFDVIYFDGDVVVDKPLIERKKLLEE
;
A
#
# COMPACT_ATOMS: atom_id res chain seq x y z
N MET A 1 10.37 -10.60 18.84
CA MET A 1 9.06 -10.04 18.39
C MET A 1 9.10 -9.96 16.88
N ASP A 2 8.11 -10.55 16.24
CA ASP A 2 7.96 -10.58 14.79
C ASP A 2 7.82 -9.15 14.24
N ILE A 3 8.40 -8.85 13.08
CA ILE A 3 8.29 -7.53 12.43
C ILE A 3 6.84 -7.17 12.11
N PHE A 4 5.99 -8.16 11.87
CA PHE A 4 4.56 -7.98 11.67
C PHE A 4 3.90 -7.34 12.90
N ASP A 5 4.24 -7.78 14.10
CA ASP A 5 3.67 -7.28 15.36
C ASP A 5 4.32 -5.96 15.79
N LYS A 6 5.61 -5.81 15.52
CA LYS A 6 6.38 -4.61 15.86
C LYS A 6 5.90 -3.37 15.11
N LYS A 7 5.43 -3.51 13.87
CA LYS A 7 5.07 -2.38 12.98
C LYS A 7 6.28 -1.43 12.72
N GLY A 8 6.03 -0.24 12.22
CA GLY A 8 7.07 0.77 12.04
C GLY A 8 8.03 0.52 10.88
N ILE A 9 7.67 -0.36 9.94
CA ILE A 9 8.48 -0.63 8.76
C ILE A 9 8.48 0.60 7.86
N LYS A 10 9.68 1.03 7.46
CA LYS A 10 9.85 2.11 6.49
C LYS A 10 9.87 1.54 5.08
N PRO A 11 9.16 2.16 4.12
CA PRO A 11 9.22 1.75 2.73
C PRO A 11 10.62 1.99 2.15
N MET A 12 11.00 1.19 1.17
CA MET A 12 12.19 1.42 0.39
C MET A 12 12.01 2.70 -0.45
N LEU A 13 12.95 3.64 -0.30
CA LEU A 13 12.95 4.89 -1.04
C LEU A 13 13.89 4.82 -2.23
N ILE A 14 13.67 5.71 -3.21
CA ILE A 14 14.56 5.87 -4.35
C ILE A 14 15.97 6.26 -3.89
N ALA A 15 16.99 5.56 -4.39
CA ALA A 15 18.39 5.84 -4.08
C ALA A 15 18.97 6.89 -5.02
N GLU A 16 18.62 6.80 -6.31
CA GLU A 16 19.11 7.73 -7.34
C GLU A 16 18.09 7.89 -8.46
N MET A 17 18.22 8.97 -9.19
CA MET A 17 17.47 9.22 -10.42
C MET A 17 18.43 9.16 -11.59
N VAL A 18 18.03 8.48 -12.65
CA VAL A 18 18.79 8.36 -13.89
C VAL A 18 17.90 8.77 -15.06
N ASP A 19 18.51 9.05 -16.20
CA ASP A 19 17.78 9.27 -17.44
C ASP A 19 17.04 8.01 -17.87
N PRO A 20 15.93 8.14 -18.60
CA PRO A 20 15.18 6.99 -19.11
C PRO A 20 16.09 6.05 -19.90
N PHE A 21 15.94 4.75 -19.66
CA PHE A 21 16.71 3.72 -20.35
C PHE A 21 15.81 2.50 -20.61
N ASP A 22 16.26 1.61 -21.49
CA ASP A 22 15.62 0.34 -21.78
C ASP A 22 16.65 -0.78 -21.58
N SER A 23 16.30 -1.80 -20.78
CA SER A 23 17.18 -2.91 -20.45
C SER A 23 16.39 -4.12 -19.99
N ASP A 24 16.78 -5.30 -20.45
CA ASP A 24 16.19 -6.58 -20.04
C ASP A 24 16.56 -6.98 -18.59
N ASP A 25 17.52 -6.28 -17.98
CA ASP A 25 17.95 -6.51 -16.60
C ASP A 25 17.04 -5.82 -15.55
N TYR A 26 16.03 -5.06 -16.00
CA TYR A 26 15.15 -4.26 -15.12
C TYR A 26 13.67 -4.58 -15.34
N ILE A 27 12.90 -4.47 -14.25
CA ILE A 27 11.46 -4.48 -14.27
C ILE A 27 10.96 -3.03 -14.29
N TYR A 28 10.01 -2.73 -15.17
CA TYR A 28 9.39 -1.41 -15.30
C TYR A 28 8.00 -1.43 -14.68
N GLU A 29 7.73 -0.47 -13.80
CA GLU A 29 6.47 -0.38 -13.07
C GLU A 29 5.80 0.97 -13.32
N LEU A 30 4.46 0.98 -13.28
CA LEU A 30 3.70 2.23 -13.31
C LEU A 30 3.94 3.01 -12.02
N LYS A 31 4.25 4.30 -12.18
CA LYS A 31 4.30 5.22 -11.05
C LYS A 31 2.92 5.81 -10.81
N LEU A 32 2.18 5.22 -9.87
CA LEU A 32 0.88 5.73 -9.47
C LEU A 32 1.02 7.04 -8.69
N ASP A 33 0.12 7.97 -8.97
CA ASP A 33 0.03 9.23 -8.24
C ASP A 33 -0.90 9.07 -7.03
N GLY A 34 -0.33 8.70 -5.90
CA GLY A 34 -1.04 8.39 -4.67
C GLY A 34 -0.22 8.63 -3.42
N MET A 35 -0.57 7.93 -2.36
CA MET A 35 0.13 7.96 -1.08
C MET A 35 0.77 6.61 -0.80
N ARG A 36 2.10 6.58 -0.64
CA ARG A 36 2.83 5.38 -0.25
C ARG A 36 2.33 4.87 1.09
N CYS A 37 2.06 3.58 1.17
CA CYS A 37 1.69 2.96 2.44
C CYS A 37 2.17 1.52 2.55
N ILE A 38 2.38 1.10 3.79
CA ILE A 38 2.66 -0.29 4.17
C ILE A 38 1.37 -0.88 4.73
N ALA A 39 0.96 -2.02 4.21
CA ALA A 39 -0.25 -2.73 4.62
C ALA A 39 0.12 -4.04 5.32
N TYR A 40 -0.43 -4.22 6.52
CA TYR A 40 -0.25 -5.40 7.36
C TYR A 40 -1.54 -6.22 7.33
N PHE A 41 -1.52 -7.36 6.67
CA PHE A 41 -2.68 -8.25 6.54
C PHE A 41 -2.53 -9.49 7.43
N ASN A 42 -3.60 -9.84 8.12
CA ASN A 42 -3.76 -11.14 8.74
C ASN A 42 -5.18 -11.67 8.43
N ASP A 43 -5.53 -12.82 9.00
CA ASP A 43 -6.82 -13.50 8.80
C ASP A 43 -8.05 -12.75 9.34
N SER A 44 -7.86 -11.71 10.13
CA SER A 44 -8.93 -11.00 10.84
C SER A 44 -8.96 -9.50 10.60
N SER A 45 -7.89 -8.91 10.05
CA SER A 45 -7.79 -7.46 9.93
C SER A 45 -6.72 -7.02 8.92
N VAL A 46 -6.77 -5.74 8.61
CA VAL A 46 -5.70 -5.01 7.92
C VAL A 46 -5.34 -3.75 8.69
N ASP A 47 -4.07 -3.38 8.68
CA ASP A 47 -3.58 -2.08 9.18
C ASP A 47 -2.76 -1.41 8.09
N PHE A 48 -3.14 -0.20 7.71
CA PHE A 48 -2.44 0.62 6.72
C PHE A 48 -1.68 1.73 7.42
N ARG A 49 -0.39 1.84 7.10
CA ARG A 49 0.51 2.84 7.68
C ARG A 49 1.23 3.64 6.60
N ASN A 50 1.32 4.96 6.79
CA ASN A 50 2.13 5.80 5.91
C ASN A 50 3.64 5.68 6.26
N LYS A 51 4.50 6.38 5.52
CA LYS A 51 5.96 6.37 5.73
C LYS A 51 6.42 6.86 7.12
N ARG A 52 5.53 7.54 7.86
CA ARG A 52 5.76 8.02 9.24
C ARG A 52 5.10 7.13 10.29
N ASP A 53 4.62 5.96 9.89
CA ASP A 53 3.92 4.99 10.75
C ASP A 53 2.56 5.47 11.30
N PHE A 54 1.95 6.49 10.69
CA PHE A 54 0.60 6.90 11.05
C PHE A 54 -0.44 5.96 10.44
N LYS A 55 -1.46 5.61 11.24
CA LYS A 55 -2.59 4.79 10.80
C LYS A 55 -3.45 5.54 9.77
N LEU A 56 -3.69 4.91 8.65
CA LEU A 56 -4.50 5.46 7.56
C LEU A 56 -5.95 4.98 7.58
N LEU A 57 -6.21 3.78 8.10
CA LEU A 57 -7.53 3.15 8.06
C LEU A 57 -8.65 4.02 8.66
N PRO A 58 -8.46 4.80 9.75
CA PRO A 58 -9.51 5.65 10.28
C PRO A 58 -10.10 6.66 9.28
N ARG A 59 -9.30 7.09 8.30
CA ARG A 59 -9.72 8.03 7.23
C ARG A 59 -10.08 7.34 5.91
N PHE A 60 -9.81 6.05 5.79
CA PHE A 60 -10.02 5.22 4.61
C PHE A 60 -10.76 3.94 5.00
N GLN A 61 -11.86 4.10 5.72
CA GLN A 61 -12.60 2.99 6.35
C GLN A 61 -13.20 2.00 5.33
N GLU A 62 -13.35 2.37 4.07
CA GLU A 62 -13.77 1.49 2.99
C GLU A 62 -12.80 0.33 2.76
N LEU A 63 -11.55 0.47 3.21
CA LEU A 63 -10.51 -0.55 3.07
C LEU A 63 -10.48 -1.58 4.21
N LYS A 64 -11.28 -1.39 5.26
CA LYS A 64 -11.24 -2.22 6.48
C LYS A 64 -11.47 -3.71 6.25
N ASP A 65 -12.24 -4.06 5.24
CA ASP A 65 -12.65 -5.43 4.96
C ASP A 65 -11.85 -6.12 3.84
N ILE A 66 -10.88 -5.44 3.22
CA ILE A 66 -10.15 -6.03 2.09
C ILE A 66 -9.25 -7.21 2.51
N TYR A 67 -8.93 -7.35 3.81
CA TYR A 67 -8.21 -8.52 4.31
C TYR A 67 -8.93 -9.83 4.00
N LYS A 68 -10.26 -9.81 3.83
CA LYS A 68 -11.06 -10.99 3.49
C LYS A 68 -10.70 -11.61 2.14
N ASN A 69 -10.05 -10.83 1.28
CA ASN A 69 -9.59 -11.29 -0.04
C ASN A 69 -8.13 -11.75 -0.03
N ILE A 70 -7.45 -11.63 1.11
CA ILE A 70 -6.03 -12.00 1.27
C ILE A 70 -5.95 -13.31 2.03
N LYS A 71 -5.27 -14.30 1.47
CA LYS A 71 -5.18 -15.65 2.03
C LYS A 71 -3.99 -15.83 2.99
N HIS A 72 -3.04 -14.93 2.95
CA HIS A 72 -1.76 -15.06 3.63
C HIS A 72 -1.55 -13.95 4.65
N LYS A 73 -0.89 -14.27 5.77
CA LYS A 73 -0.38 -13.24 6.68
C LYS A 73 0.80 -12.56 6.01
N CYS A 74 0.66 -11.30 5.64
CA CYS A 74 1.69 -10.62 4.86
C CYS A 74 1.82 -9.13 5.18
N ILE A 75 2.98 -8.57 4.82
CA ILE A 75 3.22 -7.13 4.82
C ILE A 75 3.52 -6.74 3.38
N LEU A 76 2.70 -5.86 2.84
CA LEU A 76 2.79 -5.38 1.47
C LEU A 76 3.19 -3.90 1.43
N ASP A 77 4.03 -3.57 0.47
CA ASP A 77 4.35 -2.19 0.12
C ASP A 77 3.54 -1.78 -1.10
N GLY A 78 2.93 -0.61 -1.05
CA GLY A 78 2.06 -0.17 -2.13
C GLY A 78 1.68 1.30 -2.07
N GLU A 79 0.67 1.65 -2.86
CA GLU A 79 0.10 2.99 -2.97
C GLU A 79 -1.39 2.97 -2.66
N LEU A 80 -1.86 3.95 -1.88
CA LEU A 80 -3.27 4.33 -1.88
C LEU A 80 -3.52 5.33 -3.00
N ALA A 81 -4.58 5.14 -3.75
CA ALA A 81 -4.99 6.06 -4.81
C ALA A 81 -6.51 6.21 -4.83
N VAL A 82 -6.97 7.36 -5.31
CA VAL A 82 -8.36 7.59 -5.71
C VAL A 82 -8.39 7.71 -7.22
N ILE A 83 -9.17 6.86 -7.86
CA ILE A 83 -9.28 6.80 -9.32
C ILE A 83 -10.60 7.45 -9.74
N VAL A 84 -10.54 8.43 -10.63
CA VAL A 84 -11.71 9.07 -11.26
C VAL A 84 -11.56 8.96 -12.77
N ASN A 85 -12.55 8.36 -13.43
CA ASN A 85 -12.53 8.14 -14.88
C ASN A 85 -11.24 7.44 -15.36
N GLY A 86 -10.76 6.45 -14.60
CA GLY A 86 -9.57 5.67 -14.93
C GLY A 86 -8.24 6.38 -14.64
N VAL A 87 -8.25 7.56 -14.04
CA VAL A 87 -7.04 8.35 -13.76
C VAL A 87 -6.88 8.56 -12.24
N PRO A 88 -5.68 8.38 -11.67
CA PRO A 88 -5.41 8.74 -10.29
C PRO A 88 -5.53 10.25 -10.07
N VAL A 89 -6.26 10.66 -9.03
CA VAL A 89 -6.45 12.07 -8.66
C VAL A 89 -5.90 12.31 -7.26
N PHE A 90 -4.64 12.69 -7.17
CA PHE A 90 -3.93 12.90 -5.91
C PHE A 90 -4.58 13.97 -5.02
N SER A 91 -5.12 15.04 -5.59
CA SER A 91 -5.75 16.13 -4.83
C SER A 91 -6.96 15.66 -4.00
N ILE A 92 -7.72 14.68 -4.48
CA ILE A 92 -8.84 14.09 -3.73
C ILE A 92 -8.30 13.26 -2.56
N LEU A 93 -7.30 12.42 -2.83
CA LEU A 93 -6.66 11.61 -1.80
C LEU A 93 -6.05 12.49 -0.69
N GLN A 94 -5.35 13.56 -1.07
CA GLN A 94 -4.74 14.50 -0.13
C GLN A 94 -5.80 15.17 0.76
N ARG A 95 -6.91 15.63 0.19
CA ARG A 95 -8.02 16.20 0.98
C ARG A 95 -8.62 15.18 1.94
N ARG A 96 -8.78 13.93 1.52
CA ARG A 96 -9.27 12.86 2.38
C ARG A 96 -8.33 12.57 3.56
N SER A 97 -7.02 12.64 3.33
CA SER A 97 -5.99 12.30 4.33
C SER A 97 -5.97 13.22 5.54
N ILE A 98 -6.58 14.40 5.47
CA ILE A 98 -6.65 15.39 6.56
C ILE A 98 -8.03 15.53 7.20
N LEU A 99 -9.03 14.76 6.76
CA LEU A 99 -10.37 14.79 7.34
C LEU A 99 -10.35 14.27 8.78
N ASN A 100 -11.08 14.97 9.67
CA ASN A 100 -11.24 14.56 11.07
C ASN A 100 -12.72 14.35 11.46
N ASP A 101 -13.65 14.95 10.73
CA ASP A 101 -15.09 14.80 10.98
C ASP A 101 -15.56 13.41 10.52
N PRO A 102 -16.14 12.57 11.42
CA PRO A 102 -16.57 11.21 11.08
C PRO A 102 -17.59 11.16 9.94
N PHE A 103 -18.54 12.11 9.89
CA PHE A 103 -19.54 12.17 8.82
C PHE A 103 -18.90 12.48 7.47
N LYS A 104 -17.94 13.43 7.43
CA LYS A 104 -17.20 13.76 6.20
C LYS A 104 -16.32 12.62 5.73
N ILE A 105 -15.70 11.88 6.66
CA ILE A 105 -14.90 10.68 6.35
C ILE A 105 -15.78 9.61 5.71
N GLU A 106 -16.95 9.32 6.30
CA GLU A 106 -17.90 8.35 5.76
C GLU A 106 -18.40 8.75 4.37
N LEU A 107 -18.80 10.00 4.20
CA LEU A 107 -19.27 10.52 2.92
C LEU A 107 -18.17 10.43 1.84
N ALA A 108 -16.96 10.83 2.16
CA ALA A 108 -15.82 10.75 1.25
C ALA A 108 -15.47 9.31 0.86
N SER A 109 -15.60 8.35 1.79
CA SER A 109 -15.36 6.93 1.51
C SER A 109 -16.36 6.34 0.52
N LYS A 110 -17.57 6.88 0.48
CA LYS A 110 -18.61 6.47 -0.49
C LYS A 110 -18.49 7.17 -1.84
N MET A 111 -18.19 8.46 -1.83
CA MET A 111 -18.13 9.29 -3.05
C MET A 111 -16.82 9.10 -3.84
N ASN A 112 -15.71 8.97 -3.13
CA ASN A 112 -14.37 8.85 -3.71
C ASN A 112 -13.58 7.76 -2.99
N PRO A 113 -13.98 6.47 -3.14
CA PRO A 113 -13.30 5.38 -2.47
C PRO A 113 -11.84 5.29 -2.91
N ALA A 114 -10.96 5.03 -1.95
CA ALA A 114 -9.57 4.72 -2.23
C ALA A 114 -9.41 3.25 -2.60
N ILE A 115 -8.39 2.97 -3.40
CA ILE A 115 -7.89 1.63 -3.68
C ILE A 115 -6.47 1.48 -3.15
N PHE A 116 -6.09 0.26 -2.82
CA PHE A 116 -4.71 -0.09 -2.50
C PHE A 116 -4.11 -0.91 -3.62
N VAL A 117 -2.98 -0.46 -4.13
CA VAL A 117 -2.21 -1.16 -5.17
C VAL A 117 -0.90 -1.61 -4.58
N ALA A 118 -0.76 -2.91 -4.32
CA ALA A 118 0.48 -3.52 -3.86
C ALA A 118 1.46 -3.69 -5.02
N PHE A 119 2.74 -3.38 -4.77
CA PHE A 119 3.80 -3.59 -5.75
C PHE A 119 5.01 -4.33 -5.20
N ASP A 120 5.09 -4.57 -3.89
CA ASP A 120 6.16 -5.36 -3.29
C ASP A 120 5.68 -6.11 -2.05
N VAL A 121 6.40 -7.16 -1.66
CA VAL A 121 6.18 -7.97 -0.46
C VAL A 121 7.37 -7.85 0.46
N ILE A 122 7.13 -7.55 1.73
CA ILE A 122 8.16 -7.42 2.77
C ILE A 122 8.20 -8.67 3.65
N TYR A 123 7.03 -9.23 3.94
CA TYR A 123 6.84 -10.37 4.84
C TYR A 123 5.73 -11.26 4.29
N PHE A 124 5.94 -12.58 4.35
CA PHE A 124 4.99 -13.55 3.84
C PHE A 124 4.98 -14.80 4.72
N ASP A 125 3.84 -15.11 5.33
CA ASP A 125 3.58 -16.30 6.14
C ASP A 125 4.67 -16.68 7.17
N GLY A 126 5.20 -15.70 7.88
CA GLY A 126 6.21 -15.92 8.92
C GLY A 126 7.63 -15.52 8.51
N ASP A 127 7.89 -15.33 7.23
CA ASP A 127 9.22 -15.06 6.71
C ASP A 127 9.38 -13.61 6.23
N VAL A 128 10.50 -12.99 6.61
CA VAL A 128 10.95 -11.72 6.01
C VAL A 128 11.56 -12.01 4.66
N VAL A 129 11.00 -11.43 3.58
CA VAL A 129 11.39 -11.77 2.21
C VAL A 129 12.17 -10.66 1.49
N VAL A 130 12.56 -9.61 2.20
CA VAL A 130 13.24 -8.44 1.61
C VAL A 130 14.56 -8.76 0.92
N ASP A 131 15.24 -9.83 1.34
CA ASP A 131 16.52 -10.27 0.75
C ASP A 131 16.34 -11.12 -0.52
N LYS A 132 15.11 -11.51 -0.86
CA LYS A 132 14.83 -12.20 -2.12
C LYS A 132 14.91 -11.23 -3.29
N PRO A 133 15.33 -11.70 -4.48
CA PRO A 133 15.25 -10.91 -5.70
C PRO A 133 13.84 -10.35 -5.93
N LEU A 134 13.74 -9.14 -6.49
CA LEU A 134 12.45 -8.49 -6.73
C LEU A 134 11.50 -9.37 -7.56
N ILE A 135 12.01 -10.06 -8.57
CA ILE A 135 11.20 -10.96 -9.42
C ILE A 135 10.52 -12.08 -8.61
N GLU A 136 11.18 -12.59 -7.57
CA GLU A 136 10.61 -13.60 -6.68
C GLU A 136 9.55 -13.00 -5.75
N ARG A 137 9.80 -11.80 -5.23
CA ARG A 137 8.81 -11.07 -4.42
C ARG A 137 7.56 -10.71 -5.24
N LYS A 138 7.73 -10.37 -6.54
CA LYS A 138 6.60 -10.15 -7.45
C LYS A 138 5.73 -11.40 -7.64
N LYS A 139 6.34 -12.57 -7.69
CA LYS A 139 5.58 -13.83 -7.75
C LYS A 139 4.72 -14.08 -6.51
N LEU A 140 5.22 -13.71 -5.33
CA LEU A 140 4.44 -13.80 -4.08
C LEU A 140 3.20 -12.88 -4.09
N LEU A 141 3.23 -11.77 -4.83
CA LEU A 141 2.07 -10.89 -4.99
C LEU A 141 0.94 -11.52 -5.81
N GLU A 142 1.24 -12.53 -6.63
CA GLU A 142 0.27 -13.21 -7.48
C GLU A 142 -0.46 -14.35 -6.75
N GLU A 143 0.07 -14.79 -5.60
CA GLU A 143 -0.51 -15.85 -4.78
C GLU A 143 -1.70 -15.38 -3.92
#